data_5d683e6fd6aae194bc871a741066ae7e
#
_entry.id   5d683e6fd6aae194bc871a741066ae7e
#
_cell.length_a   1.000
_cell.length_b   1.000
_cell.length_c   1.000
_cell.angle_alpha   90.00
_cell.angle_beta   90.00
_cell.angle_gamma   90.00
#
_symmetry.space_group_name_H-M   'P 1'
#
loop_
_entity.id
_entity.type
_entity.pdbx_description
1 polymer ?
#
loop_
_entity_poly.entity_id
_entity_poly.type
_entity_poly.pdbx_seq_one_letter_code
_entity_poly.pdbx_strand_id
1 'polypeptide(L)'
;MISSTLSFRAGNRSLLILLSSCLTTLVSAAAVPDSVDVAVIGAGLSGLTAARDLLKGGKSVIVLEGRDRVGGKVYNYPLKNGAATEVGAEFVGPTQDKILEMIAELGLETFDTYIDGKTVLYRNSTRTPYTPDPALGGAPPAEQAALVQVGTTRAQLNKWAAELDTSAPWSHPRAAEWDSITVDQYLKQQNLLPDALFPLVTFTKSVYASKPDELSLLYFLAYTAAAGNETNVGTLDRLLATTNGAQEKRVVGGTGLIPQRLAEKLGADHIAFNAAVSCVTKTSTGYEIKSRAGNVHAKEVVLAMAPPLLHQIKFKPELPSSRQQLNRHMKMPSIGKGVPIYKTPFWRKDGLSGQVLSDANPVRTTFDSTPEDKEFGAILGFILADEMRALDKLSPEECKKQLLATYVKYFGDQAADVEEFVLQRWDLEEFSMGGPVAVAPPNVLSKYGSALRESVGGLHFAGTETSEFWTGYMDGAVRSGERVAKEILGA
;
A
#
# COMPACT_ATOMS: atom_id res chain seq x y z
N MET A 1 29.18 -17.33 77.56
CA MET A 1 30.20 -18.06 76.79
C MET A 1 29.49 -18.78 75.67
N ILE A 2 30.08 -18.74 74.50
CA ILE A 2 29.75 -19.35 73.24
C ILE A 2 29.00 -18.39 72.26
N SER A 3 29.83 -17.79 71.46
CA SER A 3 29.55 -17.02 70.25
C SER A 3 29.17 -17.95 69.09
N SER A 4 28.10 -17.63 68.32
CA SER A 4 27.83 -18.23 67.06
C SER A 4 27.68 -17.15 65.99
N THR A 5 28.72 -17.06 65.16
CA THR A 5 28.82 -16.20 63.97
C THR A 5 27.97 -16.83 62.84
N LEU A 6 27.00 -16.09 62.34
CA LEU A 6 26.26 -16.38 61.10
C LEU A 6 26.92 -15.67 59.92
N SER A 7 27.48 -16.45 59.02
CA SER A 7 28.03 -16.02 57.75
C SER A 7 26.93 -15.77 56.71
N PHE A 8 26.76 -14.53 56.25
CA PHE A 8 25.96 -14.22 55.07
C PHE A 8 26.79 -14.33 53.81
N ARG A 9 26.46 -15.29 52.96
CA ARG A 9 26.98 -15.34 51.58
C ARG A 9 26.16 -14.38 50.71
N ALA A 10 26.80 -13.33 50.25
CA ALA A 10 26.29 -12.46 49.19
C ALA A 10 26.38 -13.18 47.85
N GLY A 11 25.25 -13.47 47.26
CA GLY A 11 25.14 -13.96 45.87
C GLY A 11 25.19 -12.79 44.89
N ASN A 12 26.25 -12.64 44.16
CA ASN A 12 26.36 -11.74 43.01
C ASN A 12 25.45 -12.26 41.90
N ARG A 13 24.30 -11.60 41.69
CA ARG A 13 23.55 -11.67 40.44
C ARG A 13 24.04 -10.52 39.56
N SER A 14 24.92 -10.80 38.62
CA SER A 14 25.24 -9.88 37.55
C SER A 14 24.02 -9.69 36.65
N LEU A 15 23.39 -8.53 36.76
CA LEU A 15 22.37 -8.06 35.87
C LEU A 15 23.07 -7.64 34.56
N LEU A 16 23.06 -8.52 33.54
CA LEU A 16 23.43 -8.13 32.19
C LEU A 16 22.29 -7.21 31.66
N ILE A 17 22.50 -5.92 31.73
CA ILE A 17 21.71 -4.96 30.97
C ILE A 17 22.24 -5.03 29.53
N LEU A 18 21.51 -5.74 28.66
CA LEU A 18 21.66 -5.65 27.21
C LEU A 18 21.16 -4.27 26.79
N LEU A 19 22.05 -3.28 26.75
CA LEU A 19 21.83 -2.06 26.01
C LEU A 19 21.76 -2.43 24.53
N SER A 20 20.53 -2.62 24.04
CA SER A 20 20.25 -2.61 22.61
C SER A 20 20.46 -1.18 22.12
N SER A 21 21.70 -0.86 21.78
CA SER A 21 22.01 0.33 21.01
C SER A 21 21.40 0.14 19.62
N CYS A 22 20.28 0.80 19.36
CA CYS A 22 19.78 1.02 18.01
C CYS A 22 20.84 1.85 17.26
N LEU A 23 21.88 1.20 16.75
CA LEU A 23 22.73 1.80 15.74
C LEU A 23 21.85 1.96 14.49
N THR A 24 21.34 3.16 14.29
CA THR A 24 21.00 3.62 12.93
C THR A 24 22.33 3.63 12.17
N THR A 25 22.64 2.52 11.52
CA THR A 25 23.67 2.50 10.48
C THR A 25 23.19 3.50 9.43
N LEU A 26 23.81 4.67 9.41
CA LEU A 26 23.76 5.58 8.26
C LEU A 26 24.32 4.74 7.10
N VAL A 27 23.43 4.17 6.29
CA VAL A 27 23.79 3.54 5.03
C VAL A 27 24.37 4.67 4.19
N SER A 28 25.70 4.68 4.07
CA SER A 28 26.38 5.62 3.18
C SER A 28 25.83 5.40 1.79
N ALA A 29 25.26 6.45 1.19
CA ALA A 29 24.73 6.36 -0.17
C ALA A 29 25.86 5.97 -1.13
N ALA A 30 25.57 5.04 -2.06
CA ALA A 30 26.50 4.69 -3.12
C ALA A 30 26.84 5.94 -3.96
N ALA A 31 28.09 6.07 -4.33
CA ALA A 31 28.44 6.94 -5.45
C ALA A 31 27.82 6.35 -6.73
N VAL A 32 27.23 7.20 -7.57
CA VAL A 32 26.70 6.76 -8.86
C VAL A 32 27.86 6.32 -9.75
N PRO A 33 27.94 5.04 -10.20
CA PRO A 33 29.01 4.57 -11.05
C PRO A 33 28.89 5.13 -12.48
N ASP A 34 29.99 5.16 -13.23
CA ASP A 34 29.98 5.61 -14.62
C ASP A 34 29.11 4.72 -15.51
N SER A 35 29.10 3.40 -15.28
CA SER A 35 28.31 2.45 -16.06
C SER A 35 27.92 1.21 -15.29
N VAL A 36 26.75 0.64 -15.66
CA VAL A 36 26.22 -0.65 -15.16
C VAL A 36 25.51 -1.40 -16.28
N ASP A 37 25.17 -2.67 -16.06
CA ASP A 37 24.28 -3.39 -16.97
C ASP A 37 22.86 -2.86 -16.86
N VAL A 38 22.36 -2.63 -15.63
CA VAL A 38 20.97 -2.21 -15.39
C VAL A 38 20.92 -1.06 -14.37
N ALA A 39 20.26 0.02 -14.74
CA ALA A 39 19.86 1.08 -13.83
C ALA A 39 18.39 0.89 -13.42
N VAL A 40 18.12 0.84 -12.12
CA VAL A 40 16.76 0.72 -11.57
C VAL A 40 16.35 2.07 -10.99
N ILE A 41 15.26 2.64 -11.46
CA ILE A 41 14.74 3.93 -11.01
C ILE A 41 13.62 3.70 -10.00
N GLY A 42 13.90 4.00 -8.73
CA GLY A 42 13.03 3.83 -7.57
C GLY A 42 13.39 2.64 -6.68
N ALA A 43 13.60 2.90 -5.39
CA ALA A 43 13.89 1.90 -4.35
C ALA A 43 12.62 1.48 -3.56
N GLY A 44 11.45 1.43 -4.20
CA GLY A 44 10.27 0.74 -3.69
C GLY A 44 10.45 -0.78 -3.77
N LEU A 45 9.51 -1.57 -3.21
CA LEU A 45 9.60 -3.05 -3.23
C LEU A 45 9.83 -3.60 -4.63
N SER A 46 9.17 -3.04 -5.65
CA SER A 46 9.34 -3.48 -7.04
C SER A 46 10.77 -3.31 -7.54
N GLY A 47 11.36 -2.13 -7.34
CA GLY A 47 12.74 -1.86 -7.79
C GLY A 47 13.79 -2.64 -7.00
N LEU A 48 13.63 -2.76 -5.68
CA LEU A 48 14.52 -3.55 -4.84
C LEU A 48 14.46 -5.04 -5.19
N THR A 49 13.27 -5.57 -5.49
CA THR A 49 13.10 -6.96 -5.95
C THR A 49 13.78 -7.19 -7.29
N ALA A 50 13.57 -6.28 -8.26
CA ALA A 50 14.23 -6.34 -9.55
C ALA A 50 15.76 -6.31 -9.40
N ALA A 51 16.28 -5.39 -8.59
CA ALA A 51 17.72 -5.29 -8.32
C ALA A 51 18.29 -6.58 -7.68
N ARG A 52 17.58 -7.16 -6.68
CA ARG A 52 17.94 -8.43 -6.06
C ARG A 52 18.12 -9.54 -7.10
N ASP A 53 17.13 -9.71 -7.95
CA ASP A 53 17.10 -10.83 -8.90
C ASP A 53 18.07 -10.62 -10.06
N LEU A 54 18.28 -9.39 -10.51
CA LEU A 54 19.29 -9.02 -11.50
C LEU A 54 20.73 -9.25 -10.98
N LEU A 55 21.01 -8.87 -9.73
CA LEU A 55 22.30 -9.16 -9.08
C LEU A 55 22.52 -10.67 -8.94
N LYS A 56 21.51 -11.43 -8.51
CA LYS A 56 21.55 -12.91 -8.48
C LYS A 56 21.83 -13.49 -9.87
N GLY A 57 21.32 -12.86 -10.94
CA GLY A 57 21.55 -13.21 -12.34
C GLY A 57 22.90 -12.72 -12.90
N GLY A 58 23.78 -12.16 -12.07
CA GLY A 58 25.15 -11.74 -12.45
C GLY A 58 25.21 -10.39 -13.19
N LYS A 59 24.17 -9.58 -13.16
CA LYS A 59 24.18 -8.22 -13.72
C LYS A 59 24.79 -7.24 -12.73
N SER A 60 25.52 -6.23 -13.22
CA SER A 60 25.86 -5.04 -12.42
C SER A 60 24.64 -4.12 -12.36
N VAL A 61 24.29 -3.66 -11.15
CA VAL A 61 23.04 -2.91 -10.91
C VAL A 61 23.31 -1.71 -10.02
N ILE A 62 22.67 -0.58 -10.35
CA ILE A 62 22.51 0.58 -9.44
C ILE A 62 21.03 0.95 -9.32
N VAL A 63 20.56 1.14 -8.10
CA VAL A 63 19.22 1.67 -7.81
C VAL A 63 19.32 3.16 -7.53
N LEU A 64 18.56 3.98 -8.25
CA LEU A 64 18.51 5.44 -8.11
C LEU A 64 17.20 5.81 -7.39
N GLU A 65 17.29 6.21 -6.12
CA GLU A 65 16.15 6.60 -5.29
C GLU A 65 16.12 8.12 -5.09
N GLY A 66 14.93 8.71 -5.30
CA GLY A 66 14.73 10.15 -5.16
C GLY A 66 14.78 10.65 -3.71
N ARG A 67 14.38 9.80 -2.76
CA ARG A 67 14.39 10.07 -1.32
C ARG A 67 15.72 9.70 -0.67
N ASP A 68 15.80 9.96 0.61
CA ASP A 68 16.89 9.53 1.52
C ASP A 68 16.62 8.17 2.18
N ARG A 69 15.57 7.45 1.75
CA ARG A 69 15.13 6.17 2.29
C ARG A 69 14.61 5.22 1.22
N VAL A 70 14.65 3.94 1.49
CA VAL A 70 14.00 2.89 0.69
C VAL A 70 12.53 2.73 1.02
N GLY A 71 11.84 1.86 0.27
CA GLY A 71 10.49 1.37 0.55
C GLY A 71 9.38 2.10 -0.22
N GLY A 72 9.63 3.31 -0.72
CA GLY A 72 8.60 4.07 -1.42
C GLY A 72 7.36 4.30 -0.55
N LYS A 73 6.23 3.65 -0.89
CA LYS A 73 4.96 3.69 -0.15
C LYS A 73 4.85 2.65 0.99
N VAL A 74 5.91 1.94 1.31
CA VAL A 74 6.03 1.06 2.48
C VAL A 74 6.93 1.77 3.49
N TYR A 75 6.35 2.29 4.56
CA TYR A 75 7.08 3.17 5.48
C TYR A 75 6.60 3.04 6.93
N ASN A 76 7.56 2.77 7.81
CA ASN A 76 7.42 2.84 9.26
C ASN A 76 7.82 4.24 9.72
N TYR A 77 6.89 5.01 10.25
CA TYR A 77 7.16 6.34 10.80
C TYR A 77 7.70 6.22 12.24
N PRO A 78 8.86 6.79 12.55
CA PRO A 78 9.44 6.73 13.89
C PRO A 78 8.62 7.58 14.87
N LEU A 79 8.27 7.00 16.02
CA LEU A 79 7.58 7.67 17.12
C LEU A 79 8.57 8.25 18.12
N LYS A 80 8.10 9.22 18.93
CA LYS A 80 8.92 9.87 19.95
C LYS A 80 9.40 8.94 21.06
N ASN A 81 8.68 7.84 21.32
CA ASN A 81 9.06 6.83 22.31
C ASN A 81 10.11 5.83 21.78
N GLY A 82 10.58 5.98 20.54
CA GLY A 82 11.55 5.08 19.89
C GLY A 82 10.94 3.90 19.15
N ALA A 83 9.63 3.68 19.26
CA ALA A 83 8.89 2.71 18.46
C ALA A 83 8.58 3.28 17.06
N ALA A 84 7.77 2.56 16.27
CA ALA A 84 7.33 3.02 14.96
C ALA A 84 5.88 2.64 14.69
N THR A 85 5.21 3.40 13.81
CA THR A 85 3.88 3.08 13.30
C THR A 85 3.87 3.08 11.78
N GLU A 86 3.00 2.28 11.20
CA GLU A 86 2.92 2.09 9.75
C GLU A 86 2.04 3.17 9.10
N VAL A 87 2.64 4.03 8.32
CA VAL A 87 1.91 5.11 7.61
C VAL A 87 1.73 4.84 6.11
N GLY A 88 2.34 3.78 5.61
CA GLY A 88 2.20 3.27 4.23
C GLY A 88 1.37 1.99 4.17
N ALA A 89 1.81 1.04 3.33
CA ALA A 89 1.25 -0.31 3.32
C ALA A 89 1.43 -0.97 4.68
N GLU A 90 0.47 -1.80 5.09
CA GLU A 90 0.43 -2.35 6.46
C GLU A 90 0.04 -3.83 6.49
N PHE A 91 -0.88 -4.24 5.62
CA PHE A 91 -1.50 -5.55 5.69
C PHE A 91 -0.96 -6.51 4.63
N VAL A 92 -0.97 -7.80 4.99
CA VAL A 92 -0.76 -8.93 4.08
C VAL A 92 -1.82 -10.00 4.36
N GLY A 93 -2.04 -10.89 3.40
CA GLY A 93 -3.06 -11.92 3.55
C GLY A 93 -2.89 -13.08 2.57
N PRO A 94 -3.79 -14.07 2.62
CA PRO A 94 -3.72 -15.24 1.78
C PRO A 94 -3.75 -14.89 0.29
N THR A 95 -3.08 -15.70 -0.52
CA THR A 95 -2.83 -15.53 -1.96
C THR A 95 -1.90 -14.38 -2.33
N GLN A 96 -1.39 -13.62 -1.36
CA GLN A 96 -0.29 -12.69 -1.52
C GLN A 96 1.04 -13.45 -1.37
N ASP A 97 1.26 -14.43 -2.23
CA ASP A 97 2.28 -15.47 -2.04
C ASP A 97 3.69 -14.89 -2.08
N LYS A 98 3.94 -13.94 -2.99
CA LYS A 98 5.27 -13.38 -3.21
C LYS A 98 5.75 -12.48 -2.08
N ILE A 99 4.85 -11.70 -1.49
CA ILE A 99 5.22 -10.89 -0.32
C ILE A 99 5.38 -11.77 0.93
N LEU A 100 4.56 -12.82 1.10
CA LEU A 100 4.69 -13.76 2.21
C LEU A 100 5.99 -14.58 2.11
N GLU A 101 6.36 -15.05 0.91
CA GLU A 101 7.65 -15.68 0.63
C GLU A 101 8.82 -14.72 0.99
N MET A 102 8.73 -13.46 0.59
CA MET A 102 9.77 -12.44 0.88
C MET A 102 9.88 -12.15 2.38
N ILE A 103 8.77 -12.03 3.10
CA ILE A 103 8.74 -11.86 4.57
C ILE A 103 9.51 -13.01 5.23
N ALA A 104 9.23 -14.26 4.84
CA ALA A 104 9.92 -15.43 5.36
C ALA A 104 11.42 -15.46 4.96
N GLU A 105 11.77 -15.14 3.70
CA GLU A 105 13.18 -15.04 3.22
C GLU A 105 13.97 -14.01 4.02
N LEU A 106 13.32 -12.93 4.46
CA LEU A 106 13.95 -11.85 5.24
C LEU A 106 14.01 -12.16 6.75
N GLY A 107 13.49 -13.31 7.19
CA GLY A 107 13.44 -13.69 8.60
C GLY A 107 12.51 -12.79 9.42
N LEU A 108 11.44 -12.31 8.81
CA LEU A 108 10.39 -11.53 9.46
C LEU A 108 9.20 -12.43 9.78
N GLU A 109 8.45 -12.07 10.80
CA GLU A 109 7.27 -12.79 11.27
C GLU A 109 6.00 -11.98 11.03
N THR A 110 4.87 -12.66 10.96
CA THR A 110 3.54 -12.03 10.86
C THR A 110 2.68 -12.39 12.07
N PHE A 111 1.74 -11.52 12.40
CA PHE A 111 0.71 -11.73 13.40
C PHE A 111 -0.66 -11.36 12.84
N ASP A 112 -1.72 -11.88 13.45
CA ASP A 112 -3.09 -11.64 12.97
C ASP A 112 -3.54 -10.22 13.31
N THR A 113 -4.21 -9.57 12.37
CA THR A 113 -4.87 -8.29 12.62
C THR A 113 -5.91 -8.46 13.72
N TYR A 114 -5.91 -7.55 14.71
CA TYR A 114 -6.87 -7.62 15.79
C TYR A 114 -8.28 -7.33 15.29
N ILE A 115 -9.18 -8.28 15.49
CA ILE A 115 -10.58 -8.21 15.07
C ILE A 115 -11.58 -8.56 16.20
N ASP A 116 -11.08 -8.88 17.40
CA ASP A 116 -11.96 -9.23 18.49
C ASP A 116 -12.82 -8.05 18.93
N GLY A 117 -14.09 -8.34 19.21
CA GLY A 117 -15.06 -7.33 19.61
C GLY A 117 -15.96 -6.86 18.47
N LYS A 118 -16.65 -5.75 18.70
CA LYS A 118 -17.63 -5.19 17.78
C LYS A 118 -17.00 -4.14 16.85
N THR A 119 -17.43 -4.15 15.60
CA THR A 119 -17.20 -3.05 14.65
C THR A 119 -18.18 -1.92 14.94
N VAL A 120 -17.79 -0.68 14.73
CA VAL A 120 -18.68 0.48 14.88
C VAL A 120 -19.22 0.91 13.52
N LEU A 121 -20.54 0.87 13.36
CA LEU A 121 -21.21 1.62 12.33
C LEU A 121 -21.51 3.01 12.86
N TYR A 122 -20.99 4.06 12.20
CA TYR A 122 -21.37 5.44 12.49
C TYR A 122 -22.06 6.01 11.27
N ARG A 123 -23.38 6.22 11.37
CA ARG A 123 -24.20 6.66 10.25
C ARG A 123 -25.33 7.59 10.69
N ASN A 124 -25.59 8.63 9.92
CA ASN A 124 -26.62 9.63 10.25
C ASN A 124 -26.47 10.15 11.69
N SER A 125 -25.22 10.42 12.12
CA SER A 125 -24.87 10.86 13.47
C SER A 125 -25.20 9.86 14.58
N THR A 126 -25.46 8.60 14.24
CA THR A 126 -25.75 7.53 15.20
C THR A 126 -24.61 6.52 15.22
N ARG A 127 -24.15 6.19 16.44
CA ARG A 127 -23.11 5.18 16.68
C ARG A 127 -23.76 3.84 17.06
N THR A 128 -23.52 2.81 16.27
CA THR A 128 -24.09 1.47 16.47
C THR A 128 -22.99 0.41 16.44
N PRO A 129 -22.51 -0.10 17.59
CA PRO A 129 -21.63 -1.24 17.64
C PRO A 129 -22.36 -2.52 17.19
N TYR A 130 -21.76 -3.26 16.24
CA TYR A 130 -22.33 -4.51 15.73
C TYR A 130 -21.26 -5.59 15.56
N THR A 131 -21.67 -6.86 15.55
CA THR A 131 -20.80 -7.99 15.21
C THR A 131 -20.94 -8.26 13.71
N PRO A 132 -19.87 -8.16 12.89
CA PRO A 132 -19.94 -8.52 11.49
C PRO A 132 -20.35 -9.97 11.29
N ASP A 133 -21.33 -10.20 10.40
CA ASP A 133 -21.76 -11.55 10.03
C ASP A 133 -20.98 -12.01 8.78
N PRO A 134 -20.15 -13.07 8.89
CA PRO A 134 -19.41 -13.60 7.74
C PRO A 134 -20.34 -14.09 6.60
N ALA A 135 -21.53 -14.59 6.92
CA ALA A 135 -22.49 -15.03 5.91
C ALA A 135 -23.02 -13.87 5.04
N LEU A 136 -23.00 -12.65 5.58
CA LEU A 136 -23.33 -11.41 4.88
C LEU A 136 -22.08 -10.67 4.36
N GLY A 137 -20.90 -11.33 4.42
CA GLY A 137 -19.61 -10.74 4.05
C GLY A 137 -19.27 -9.52 4.91
N GLY A 138 -19.66 -9.51 6.18
CA GLY A 138 -19.39 -8.43 7.12
C GLY A 138 -20.20 -7.15 6.88
N ALA A 139 -21.25 -7.20 6.05
CA ALA A 139 -22.09 -6.03 5.78
C ALA A 139 -22.63 -5.41 7.07
N PRO A 140 -22.71 -4.05 7.15
CA PRO A 140 -23.29 -3.39 8.30
C PRO A 140 -24.78 -3.70 8.43
N PRO A 141 -25.37 -3.58 9.64
CA PRO A 141 -26.80 -3.77 9.85
C PRO A 141 -27.63 -2.84 8.94
N ALA A 142 -28.58 -3.44 8.21
CA ALA A 142 -29.48 -2.75 7.34
C ALA A 142 -30.79 -3.56 7.16
N GLU A 143 -31.79 -2.98 6.51
CA GLU A 143 -32.97 -3.71 6.14
C GLU A 143 -32.65 -4.89 5.21
N GLN A 144 -33.42 -5.98 5.31
CA GLN A 144 -33.21 -7.21 4.52
C GLN A 144 -33.14 -6.93 3.00
N ALA A 145 -33.98 -6.03 2.50
CA ALA A 145 -33.96 -5.65 1.08
C ALA A 145 -32.64 -5.01 0.66
N ALA A 146 -32.04 -4.17 1.49
CA ALA A 146 -30.73 -3.56 1.22
C ALA A 146 -29.60 -4.60 1.28
N LEU A 147 -29.63 -5.52 2.24
CA LEU A 147 -28.65 -6.62 2.33
C LEU A 147 -28.68 -7.52 1.09
N VAL A 148 -29.89 -7.85 0.60
CA VAL A 148 -30.06 -8.61 -0.66
C VAL A 148 -29.47 -7.84 -1.84
N GLN A 149 -29.72 -6.54 -1.95
CA GLN A 149 -29.15 -5.72 -3.02
C GLN A 149 -27.61 -5.67 -2.96
N VAL A 150 -27.01 -5.53 -1.79
CA VAL A 150 -25.54 -5.59 -1.61
C VAL A 150 -25.02 -6.94 -2.09
N GLY A 151 -25.60 -8.05 -1.62
CA GLY A 151 -25.19 -9.40 -2.01
C GLY A 151 -25.29 -9.66 -3.49
N THR A 152 -26.41 -9.28 -4.13
CA THR A 152 -26.64 -9.45 -5.58
C THR A 152 -25.65 -8.61 -6.39
N THR A 153 -25.42 -7.35 -6.01
CA THR A 153 -24.46 -6.47 -6.70
C THR A 153 -23.05 -7.02 -6.62
N ARG A 154 -22.62 -7.47 -5.41
CA ARG A 154 -21.31 -8.10 -5.22
C ARG A 154 -21.14 -9.38 -6.04
N ALA A 155 -22.14 -10.25 -6.03
CA ALA A 155 -22.13 -11.48 -6.81
C ALA A 155 -21.97 -11.20 -8.32
N GLN A 156 -22.69 -10.20 -8.84
CA GLN A 156 -22.59 -9.81 -10.24
C GLN A 156 -21.20 -9.24 -10.59
N LEU A 157 -20.65 -8.38 -9.74
CA LEU A 157 -19.31 -7.82 -9.95
C LEU A 157 -18.21 -8.90 -9.84
N ASN A 158 -18.31 -9.81 -8.87
CA ASN A 158 -17.42 -10.96 -8.77
C ASN A 158 -17.48 -11.87 -10.01
N LYS A 159 -18.70 -12.11 -10.53
CA LYS A 159 -18.88 -12.90 -11.75
C LYS A 159 -18.17 -12.26 -12.93
N TRP A 160 -18.36 -10.96 -13.17
CA TRP A 160 -17.68 -10.26 -14.28
C TRP A 160 -16.16 -10.18 -14.08
N ALA A 161 -15.69 -9.99 -12.85
CA ALA A 161 -14.26 -10.01 -12.55
C ALA A 161 -13.64 -11.37 -12.89
N ALA A 162 -14.33 -12.47 -12.58
CA ALA A 162 -13.86 -13.83 -12.88
C ALA A 162 -13.79 -14.17 -14.38
N GLU A 163 -14.45 -13.38 -15.24
CA GLU A 163 -14.39 -13.54 -16.71
C GLU A 163 -13.11 -12.91 -17.30
N LEU A 164 -12.38 -12.06 -16.53
CA LEU A 164 -11.23 -11.32 -17.01
C LEU A 164 -9.94 -12.15 -16.97
N ASP A 165 -9.16 -12.08 -18.03
CA ASP A 165 -7.75 -12.45 -18.03
C ASP A 165 -6.96 -11.33 -17.30
N THR A 166 -6.39 -11.65 -16.14
CA THR A 166 -5.62 -10.69 -15.33
C THR A 166 -4.36 -10.18 -16.03
N SER A 167 -3.84 -10.95 -16.99
CA SER A 167 -2.70 -10.55 -17.81
C SER A 167 -3.07 -9.49 -18.85
N ALA A 168 -4.32 -9.50 -19.34
CA ALA A 168 -4.80 -8.61 -20.39
C ALA A 168 -6.30 -8.25 -20.25
N PRO A 169 -6.74 -7.63 -19.14
CA PRO A 169 -8.16 -7.35 -18.90
C PRO A 169 -8.79 -6.46 -19.98
N TRP A 170 -8.00 -5.68 -20.67
CA TRP A 170 -8.42 -4.85 -21.81
C TRP A 170 -8.78 -5.65 -23.06
N SER A 171 -8.43 -6.93 -23.14
CA SER A 171 -8.73 -7.80 -24.29
C SER A 171 -10.12 -8.48 -24.21
N HIS A 172 -10.80 -8.37 -23.06
CA HIS A 172 -12.13 -8.97 -22.89
C HIS A 172 -13.13 -8.39 -23.88
N PRO A 173 -14.05 -9.20 -24.48
CA PRO A 173 -15.01 -8.72 -25.47
C PRO A 173 -15.88 -7.53 -25.03
N ARG A 174 -16.16 -7.42 -23.72
CA ARG A 174 -16.89 -6.31 -23.13
C ARG A 174 -16.00 -5.22 -22.53
N ALA A 175 -14.68 -5.27 -22.73
CA ALA A 175 -13.75 -4.31 -22.13
C ALA A 175 -14.11 -2.86 -22.47
N ALA A 176 -14.39 -2.56 -23.75
CA ALA A 176 -14.77 -1.22 -24.19
C ALA A 176 -16.09 -0.74 -23.56
N GLU A 177 -17.07 -1.65 -23.40
CA GLU A 177 -18.36 -1.36 -22.73
C GLU A 177 -18.12 -0.99 -21.26
N TRP A 178 -17.44 -1.85 -20.51
CA TRP A 178 -17.18 -1.62 -19.09
C TRP A 178 -16.24 -0.43 -18.83
N ASP A 179 -15.33 -0.16 -19.76
CA ASP A 179 -14.40 0.99 -19.65
C ASP A 179 -15.05 2.33 -20.03
N SER A 180 -16.23 2.29 -20.70
CA SER A 180 -16.93 3.51 -21.11
C SER A 180 -17.69 4.19 -19.98
N ILE A 181 -17.96 3.48 -18.88
CA ILE A 181 -18.75 3.97 -17.74
C ILE A 181 -17.95 3.94 -16.44
N THR A 182 -18.36 4.79 -15.50
CA THR A 182 -17.81 4.78 -14.16
C THR A 182 -18.51 3.76 -13.26
N VAL A 183 -17.87 3.38 -12.15
CA VAL A 183 -18.50 2.58 -11.09
C VAL A 183 -19.77 3.27 -10.57
N ASP A 184 -19.74 4.59 -10.41
CA ASP A 184 -20.92 5.37 -9.98
C ASP A 184 -22.10 5.24 -10.96
N GLN A 185 -21.83 5.35 -12.27
CA GLN A 185 -22.86 5.15 -13.30
C GLN A 185 -23.46 3.74 -13.25
N TYR A 186 -22.61 2.73 -13.07
CA TYR A 186 -23.08 1.36 -12.88
C TYR A 186 -23.97 1.22 -11.63
N LEU A 187 -23.53 1.71 -10.47
CA LEU A 187 -24.30 1.63 -9.23
C LEU A 187 -25.65 2.36 -9.33
N LYS A 188 -25.70 3.51 -9.99
CA LYS A 188 -26.96 4.25 -10.24
C LYS A 188 -27.94 3.47 -11.09
N GLN A 189 -27.49 2.68 -12.05
CA GLN A 189 -28.34 1.82 -12.89
C GLN A 189 -29.01 0.68 -12.08
N GLN A 190 -28.44 0.31 -10.92
CA GLN A 190 -28.97 -0.77 -10.08
C GLN A 190 -30.16 -0.33 -9.21
N ASN A 191 -30.50 0.97 -9.16
CA ASN A 191 -31.58 1.53 -8.33
C ASN A 191 -31.51 1.06 -6.86
N LEU A 192 -30.31 1.13 -6.27
CA LEU A 192 -30.03 0.65 -4.91
C LEU A 192 -30.69 1.52 -3.85
N LEU A 193 -31.17 0.88 -2.79
CA LEU A 193 -31.55 1.57 -1.56
C LEU A 193 -30.35 2.31 -0.95
N PRO A 194 -30.56 3.43 -0.24
CA PRO A 194 -29.47 4.17 0.39
C PRO A 194 -28.56 3.32 1.29
N ASP A 195 -29.13 2.33 1.98
CA ASP A 195 -28.42 1.42 2.87
C ASP A 195 -27.66 0.32 2.12
N ALA A 196 -28.01 0.04 0.88
CA ALA A 196 -27.21 -0.81 -0.01
C ALA A 196 -26.09 -0.02 -0.72
N LEU A 197 -26.37 1.21 -1.13
CA LEU A 197 -25.40 2.06 -1.82
C LEU A 197 -24.25 2.47 -0.90
N PHE A 198 -24.51 2.78 0.37
CA PHE A 198 -23.53 3.26 1.33
C PHE A 198 -22.30 2.34 1.49
N PRO A 199 -22.42 1.02 1.80
CA PRO A 199 -21.27 0.15 1.92
C PRO A 199 -20.51 -0.02 0.60
N LEU A 200 -21.17 -0.04 -0.56
CA LEU A 200 -20.52 -0.16 -1.87
C LEU A 200 -19.69 1.06 -2.23
N VAL A 201 -20.18 2.26 -1.95
CA VAL A 201 -19.43 3.52 -2.14
C VAL A 201 -18.25 3.59 -1.15
N THR A 202 -18.49 3.27 0.13
CA THR A 202 -17.43 3.29 1.14
C THR A 202 -16.33 2.28 0.84
N PHE A 203 -16.70 1.07 0.39
CA PHE A 203 -15.76 0.08 -0.11
C PHE A 203 -14.89 0.63 -1.24
N THR A 204 -15.52 1.21 -2.28
CA THR A 204 -14.79 1.75 -3.43
C THR A 204 -13.79 2.81 -2.97
N LYS A 205 -14.18 3.73 -2.10
CA LYS A 205 -13.26 4.73 -1.55
C LYS A 205 -12.13 4.07 -0.74
N SER A 206 -12.43 3.09 0.10
CA SER A 206 -11.44 2.47 0.98
C SER A 206 -10.37 1.67 0.23
N VAL A 207 -10.77 0.94 -0.82
CA VAL A 207 -9.85 0.09 -1.59
C VAL A 207 -9.04 0.90 -2.61
N TYR A 208 -9.69 1.83 -3.31
CA TYR A 208 -9.06 2.55 -4.43
C TYR A 208 -8.62 3.98 -4.08
N ALA A 209 -8.89 4.45 -2.86
CA ALA A 209 -8.70 5.85 -2.45
C ALA A 209 -9.34 6.86 -3.43
N SER A 210 -10.35 6.43 -4.18
CA SER A 210 -11.02 7.19 -5.24
C SER A 210 -12.52 7.10 -5.09
N LYS A 211 -13.21 8.13 -5.55
CA LYS A 211 -14.68 8.08 -5.62
C LYS A 211 -15.12 7.14 -6.75
N PRO A 212 -16.34 6.55 -6.65
CA PRO A 212 -16.88 5.71 -7.72
C PRO A 212 -17.00 6.40 -9.08
N ASP A 213 -17.15 7.73 -9.12
CA ASP A 213 -17.22 8.52 -10.36
C ASP A 213 -15.84 8.84 -10.97
N GLU A 214 -14.75 8.50 -10.28
CA GLU A 214 -13.36 8.67 -10.74
C GLU A 214 -12.77 7.38 -11.38
N LEU A 215 -13.44 6.23 -11.24
CA LEU A 215 -12.98 4.92 -11.69
C LEU A 215 -13.80 4.37 -12.86
N SER A 216 -13.15 3.78 -13.86
CA SER A 216 -13.88 2.97 -14.84
C SER A 216 -14.35 1.66 -14.23
N LEU A 217 -15.49 1.14 -14.71
CA LEU A 217 -15.98 -0.18 -14.29
C LEU A 217 -14.99 -1.29 -14.69
N LEU A 218 -14.36 -1.21 -15.86
CA LEU A 218 -13.33 -2.18 -16.28
C LEU A 218 -12.15 -2.21 -15.32
N TYR A 219 -11.63 -1.04 -14.90
CA TYR A 219 -10.53 -0.98 -13.96
C TYR A 219 -10.90 -1.59 -12.61
N PHE A 220 -12.11 -1.29 -12.13
CA PHE A 220 -12.65 -1.88 -10.89
C PHE A 220 -12.72 -3.41 -10.97
N LEU A 221 -13.21 -3.96 -12.07
CA LEU A 221 -13.31 -5.41 -12.30
C LEU A 221 -11.92 -6.05 -12.43
N ALA A 222 -11.00 -5.43 -13.17
CA ALA A 222 -9.63 -5.91 -13.34
C ALA A 222 -8.87 -5.97 -12.00
N TYR A 223 -9.04 -4.96 -11.16
CA TYR A 223 -8.45 -4.92 -9.83
C TYR A 223 -9.04 -6.02 -8.93
N THR A 224 -10.35 -6.25 -9.01
CA THR A 224 -11.02 -7.33 -8.28
C THR A 224 -10.52 -8.70 -8.75
N ALA A 225 -10.42 -8.92 -10.06
CA ALA A 225 -9.88 -10.16 -10.64
C ALA A 225 -8.44 -10.44 -10.17
N ALA A 226 -7.64 -9.38 -10.08
CA ALA A 226 -6.25 -9.46 -9.63
C ALA A 226 -6.08 -9.80 -8.13
N ALA A 227 -7.14 -9.73 -7.30
CA ALA A 227 -7.10 -10.06 -5.88
C ALA A 227 -7.08 -11.57 -5.62
N GLY A 228 -6.22 -12.28 -6.32
CA GLY A 228 -6.05 -13.73 -6.27
C GLY A 228 -4.63 -14.13 -6.63
N ASN A 229 -4.47 -15.37 -7.05
CA ASN A 229 -3.22 -15.88 -7.59
C ASN A 229 -3.53 -16.87 -8.74
N GLU A 230 -2.53 -17.58 -9.21
CA GLU A 230 -2.60 -18.50 -10.35
C GLU A 230 -3.66 -19.62 -10.17
N THR A 231 -4.07 -19.89 -8.92
CA THR A 231 -5.02 -20.98 -8.59
C THR A 231 -6.30 -20.50 -7.92
N ASN A 232 -6.34 -19.24 -7.46
CA ASN A 232 -7.48 -18.67 -6.74
C ASN A 232 -7.98 -17.41 -7.45
N VAL A 233 -9.22 -17.44 -7.88
CA VAL A 233 -9.88 -16.28 -8.49
C VAL A 233 -10.02 -15.15 -7.49
N GLY A 234 -9.72 -13.93 -7.92
CA GLY A 234 -9.91 -12.72 -7.13
C GLY A 234 -11.38 -12.37 -6.92
N THR A 235 -11.71 -11.82 -5.75
CA THR A 235 -13.07 -11.42 -5.39
C THR A 235 -13.08 -10.15 -4.57
N LEU A 236 -14.23 -9.45 -4.54
CA LEU A 236 -14.46 -8.32 -3.64
C LEU A 236 -14.34 -8.71 -2.18
N ASP A 237 -14.75 -9.93 -1.84
CA ASP A 237 -14.66 -10.46 -0.47
C ASP A 237 -13.21 -10.54 -0.02
N ARG A 238 -12.31 -10.99 -0.90
CA ARG A 238 -10.88 -11.06 -0.60
C ARG A 238 -10.24 -9.68 -0.41
N LEU A 239 -10.70 -8.68 -1.12
CA LEU A 239 -10.25 -7.31 -0.95
C LEU A 239 -10.73 -6.67 0.36
N LEU A 240 -11.85 -7.13 0.92
CA LEU A 240 -12.52 -6.54 2.09
C LEU A 240 -12.16 -7.18 3.42
N ALA A 241 -11.95 -8.51 3.41
CA ALA A 241 -11.96 -9.28 4.63
C ALA A 241 -10.67 -9.12 5.45
N THR A 242 -10.83 -9.14 6.77
CA THR A 242 -9.77 -9.27 7.77
C THR A 242 -9.55 -10.73 8.19
N THR A 243 -10.33 -11.65 7.64
CA THR A 243 -10.16 -13.11 7.77
C THR A 243 -10.25 -13.71 6.39
N ASN A 244 -9.28 -14.49 5.96
CA ASN A 244 -9.13 -15.01 4.60
C ASN A 244 -9.12 -13.91 3.51
N GLY A 245 -8.63 -12.73 3.84
CA GLY A 245 -8.61 -11.56 2.97
C GLY A 245 -7.35 -10.70 3.10
N ALA A 246 -7.36 -9.59 2.38
CA ALA A 246 -6.18 -8.75 2.18
C ALA A 246 -5.64 -8.09 3.46
N GLN A 247 -6.45 -8.00 4.53
CA GLN A 247 -6.09 -7.38 5.80
C GLN A 247 -5.92 -8.39 6.95
N GLU A 248 -5.64 -9.66 6.64
CA GLU A 248 -5.61 -10.72 7.66
C GLU A 248 -4.44 -10.60 8.63
N LYS A 249 -3.26 -10.24 8.12
CA LYS A 249 -2.03 -10.24 8.90
C LYS A 249 -1.27 -8.92 8.77
N ARG A 250 -0.45 -8.67 9.78
CA ARG A 250 0.52 -7.58 9.84
C ARG A 250 1.92 -8.16 10.11
N VAL A 251 2.96 -7.38 9.85
CA VAL A 251 4.35 -7.78 10.08
C VAL A 251 4.80 -7.32 11.46
N VAL A 252 5.43 -8.21 12.21
CA VAL A 252 6.04 -7.88 13.51
C VAL A 252 7.13 -6.82 13.30
N GLY A 253 7.01 -5.69 14.01
CA GLY A 253 7.87 -4.51 13.80
C GLY A 253 7.52 -3.66 12.59
N GLY A 254 6.44 -3.99 11.87
CA GLY A 254 5.88 -3.23 10.73
C GLY A 254 6.51 -3.55 9.38
N THR A 255 5.70 -3.36 8.33
CA THR A 255 6.06 -3.68 6.93
C THR A 255 7.26 -2.90 6.41
N GLY A 256 7.59 -1.74 6.98
CA GLY A 256 8.78 -0.95 6.62
C GLY A 256 10.10 -1.71 6.80
N LEU A 257 10.12 -2.77 7.62
CA LEU A 257 11.28 -3.64 7.76
C LEU A 257 11.57 -4.45 6.49
N ILE A 258 10.57 -4.74 5.66
CA ILE A 258 10.75 -5.52 4.43
C ILE A 258 11.72 -4.82 3.47
N PRO A 259 11.46 -3.58 3.00
CA PRO A 259 12.39 -2.90 2.11
C PRO A 259 13.73 -2.58 2.77
N GLN A 260 13.77 -2.34 4.10
CA GLN A 260 15.03 -2.11 4.83
C GLN A 260 15.92 -3.33 4.78
N ARG A 261 15.42 -4.51 5.18
CA ARG A 261 16.18 -5.75 5.14
C ARG A 261 16.54 -6.19 3.73
N LEU A 262 15.68 -5.92 2.76
CA LEU A 262 16.01 -6.18 1.36
C LEU A 262 17.15 -5.30 0.87
N ALA A 263 17.17 -4.01 1.23
CA ALA A 263 18.26 -3.09 0.92
C ALA A 263 19.57 -3.47 1.63
N GLU A 264 19.50 -3.92 2.89
CA GLU A 264 20.67 -4.45 3.62
C GLU A 264 21.28 -5.67 2.91
N LYS A 265 20.45 -6.60 2.42
CA LYS A 265 20.90 -7.75 1.64
C LYS A 265 21.50 -7.39 0.28
N LEU A 266 21.00 -6.32 -0.36
CA LEU A 266 21.57 -5.81 -1.60
C LEU A 266 22.96 -5.20 -1.39
N GLY A 267 23.18 -4.56 -0.26
CA GLY A 267 24.39 -3.81 0.08
C GLY A 267 24.29 -2.33 -0.30
N ALA A 268 24.95 -1.50 0.49
CA ALA A 268 24.92 -0.05 0.38
C ALA A 268 25.43 0.45 -0.98
N ASP A 269 26.37 -0.26 -1.59
CA ASP A 269 27.02 0.12 -2.87
C ASP A 269 26.08 0.02 -4.07
N HIS A 270 24.90 -0.55 -3.89
CA HIS A 270 23.90 -0.73 -4.97
C HIS A 270 22.76 0.28 -4.93
N ILE A 271 22.70 1.20 -3.95
CA ILE A 271 21.60 2.15 -3.79
C ILE A 271 22.14 3.57 -3.63
N ALA A 272 21.81 4.44 -4.59
CA ALA A 272 22.10 5.87 -4.51
C ALA A 272 20.82 6.62 -4.06
N PHE A 273 20.90 7.27 -2.91
CA PHE A 273 19.81 8.11 -2.36
C PHE A 273 19.91 9.55 -2.88
N ASN A 274 18.82 10.32 -2.74
CA ASN A 274 18.71 11.68 -3.23
C ASN A 274 19.08 11.80 -4.73
N ALA A 275 18.90 10.70 -5.46
CA ALA A 275 19.27 10.48 -6.85
C ALA A 275 18.06 10.58 -7.78
N ALA A 276 17.18 11.57 -7.56
CA ALA A 276 16.01 11.77 -8.42
C ALA A 276 16.42 11.92 -9.89
N VAL A 277 15.88 11.02 -10.73
CA VAL A 277 16.16 10.97 -12.16
C VAL A 277 15.33 12.00 -12.89
N SER A 278 15.97 12.80 -13.76
CA SER A 278 15.32 13.86 -14.54
C SER A 278 15.28 13.58 -16.04
N CYS A 279 16.20 12.75 -16.56
CA CYS A 279 16.27 12.47 -18.00
C CYS A 279 16.84 11.07 -18.25
N VAL A 280 16.26 10.37 -19.23
CA VAL A 280 16.76 9.12 -19.80
C VAL A 280 16.92 9.31 -21.30
N THR A 281 18.15 9.21 -21.79
CA THR A 281 18.50 9.43 -23.20
C THR A 281 19.05 8.14 -23.81
N LYS A 282 18.44 7.65 -24.88
CA LYS A 282 18.95 6.49 -25.63
C LYS A 282 20.28 6.86 -26.32
N THR A 283 21.25 5.97 -26.25
CA THR A 283 22.57 6.06 -26.89
C THR A 283 22.76 4.90 -27.87
N SER A 284 23.90 4.79 -28.50
CA SER A 284 24.24 3.65 -29.36
C SER A 284 24.46 2.34 -28.59
N THR A 285 24.78 2.42 -27.27
CA THR A 285 25.15 1.27 -26.43
C THR A 285 24.22 1.05 -25.24
N GLY A 286 23.06 1.73 -25.19
CA GLY A 286 22.10 1.67 -24.09
C GLY A 286 21.50 3.03 -23.79
N TYR A 287 21.60 3.49 -22.56
CA TYR A 287 20.95 4.71 -22.07
C TYR A 287 21.89 5.53 -21.18
N GLU A 288 21.86 6.85 -21.33
CA GLU A 288 22.39 7.81 -20.36
C GLU A 288 21.27 8.25 -19.44
N ILE A 289 21.42 8.04 -18.13
CA ILE A 289 20.47 8.41 -17.09
C ILE A 289 21.05 9.58 -16.30
N LYS A 290 20.32 10.70 -16.23
CA LYS A 290 20.71 11.90 -15.45
C LYS A 290 19.92 11.95 -14.16
N SER A 291 20.64 11.92 -13.03
CA SER A 291 20.08 12.06 -11.70
C SER A 291 20.66 13.24 -10.93
N ARG A 292 20.03 13.58 -9.79
CA ARG A 292 20.59 14.62 -8.89
C ARG A 292 21.94 14.21 -8.28
N ALA A 293 22.19 12.91 -8.12
CA ALA A 293 23.43 12.40 -7.53
C ALA A 293 24.56 12.14 -8.53
N GLY A 294 24.29 12.25 -9.83
CA GLY A 294 25.24 12.00 -10.91
C GLY A 294 24.59 11.33 -12.12
N ASN A 295 25.39 11.12 -13.17
CA ASN A 295 24.93 10.44 -14.38
C ASN A 295 25.48 9.01 -14.39
N VAL A 296 24.71 8.08 -14.99
CA VAL A 296 25.12 6.70 -15.20
C VAL A 296 24.77 6.24 -16.62
N HIS A 297 25.62 5.43 -17.23
CA HIS A 297 25.32 4.67 -18.43
C HIS A 297 24.81 3.29 -18.06
N ALA A 298 23.68 2.84 -18.64
CA ALA A 298 23.15 1.51 -18.45
C ALA A 298 22.74 0.88 -19.79
N LYS A 299 22.91 -0.44 -19.93
CA LYS A 299 22.43 -1.17 -21.11
C LYS A 299 20.89 -1.24 -21.09
N GLU A 300 20.31 -1.48 -19.92
CA GLU A 300 18.88 -1.61 -19.68
C GLU A 300 18.46 -0.70 -18.51
N VAL A 301 17.19 -0.26 -18.49
CA VAL A 301 16.62 0.62 -17.45
C VAL A 301 15.32 0.01 -16.94
N VAL A 302 15.21 -0.16 -15.63
CA VAL A 302 13.95 -0.52 -14.96
C VAL A 302 13.32 0.74 -14.38
N LEU A 303 12.10 1.05 -14.81
CA LEU A 303 11.28 2.17 -14.32
C LEU A 303 10.31 1.63 -13.26
N ALA A 304 10.73 1.59 -11.99
CA ALA A 304 9.98 1.01 -10.88
C ALA A 304 9.11 2.06 -10.17
N MET A 305 8.20 2.67 -10.90
CA MET A 305 7.33 3.74 -10.42
C MET A 305 5.97 3.73 -11.10
N ALA A 306 4.97 4.36 -10.46
CA ALA A 306 3.62 4.48 -11.01
C ALA A 306 3.62 5.25 -12.35
N PRO A 307 2.76 4.87 -13.32
CA PRO A 307 2.71 5.51 -14.64
C PRO A 307 2.60 7.04 -14.61
N PRO A 308 1.78 7.69 -13.74
CA PRO A 308 1.72 9.16 -13.70
C PRO A 308 3.03 9.83 -13.30
N LEU A 309 3.89 9.16 -12.53
CA LEU A 309 5.16 9.73 -12.10
C LEU A 309 6.20 9.80 -13.23
N LEU A 310 6.03 9.02 -14.30
CA LEU A 310 6.92 9.05 -15.45
C LEU A 310 6.94 10.42 -16.19
N HIS A 311 5.95 11.29 -15.94
CA HIS A 311 5.99 12.66 -16.44
C HIS A 311 7.10 13.52 -15.83
N GLN A 312 7.66 13.12 -14.70
CA GLN A 312 8.78 13.83 -14.07
C GLN A 312 10.12 13.55 -14.78
N ILE A 313 10.15 12.54 -15.67
CA ILE A 313 11.36 12.11 -16.39
C ILE A 313 11.21 12.47 -17.87
N LYS A 314 12.23 13.19 -18.41
CA LYS A 314 12.33 13.46 -19.82
C LYS A 314 12.96 12.28 -20.56
N PHE A 315 12.23 11.70 -21.52
CA PHE A 315 12.74 10.62 -22.37
C PHE A 315 13.22 11.17 -23.72
N LYS A 316 14.35 10.65 -24.22
CA LYS A 316 14.90 10.95 -25.55
C LYS A 316 15.35 9.64 -26.24
N PRO A 317 14.68 9.20 -27.33
CA PRO A 317 13.45 9.77 -27.90
C PRO A 317 12.28 9.67 -26.91
N GLU A 318 11.19 10.36 -27.20
CA GLU A 318 9.96 10.25 -26.43
C GLU A 318 9.43 8.81 -26.42
N LEU A 319 8.70 8.43 -25.35
CA LEU A 319 8.03 7.15 -25.26
C LEU A 319 6.96 7.02 -26.36
N PRO A 320 6.56 5.79 -26.77
CA PRO A 320 5.46 5.58 -27.70
C PRO A 320 4.19 6.31 -27.26
N SER A 321 3.39 6.77 -28.22
CA SER A 321 2.17 7.54 -27.94
C SER A 321 1.21 6.82 -26.99
N SER A 322 1.00 5.50 -27.15
CA SER A 322 0.16 4.69 -26.26
C SER A 322 0.62 4.77 -24.81
N ARG A 323 1.94 4.66 -24.57
CA ARG A 323 2.53 4.78 -23.22
C ARG A 323 2.40 6.20 -22.67
N GLN A 324 2.62 7.22 -23.49
CA GLN A 324 2.42 8.61 -23.06
C GLN A 324 0.97 8.88 -22.67
N GLN A 325 0.00 8.37 -23.46
CA GLN A 325 -1.43 8.51 -23.14
C GLN A 325 -1.82 7.77 -21.87
N LEU A 326 -1.32 6.54 -21.67
CA LEU A 326 -1.52 5.81 -20.42
C LEU A 326 -1.03 6.62 -19.22
N ASN A 327 0.24 7.07 -19.25
CA ASN A 327 0.86 7.85 -18.18
C ASN A 327 0.06 9.13 -17.85
N ARG A 328 -0.45 9.80 -18.89
CA ARG A 328 -1.20 11.06 -18.76
C ARG A 328 -2.58 10.87 -18.13
N HIS A 329 -3.24 9.77 -18.44
CA HIS A 329 -4.66 9.58 -18.08
C HIS A 329 -4.85 8.75 -16.82
N MET A 330 -3.93 7.85 -16.46
CA MET A 330 -3.94 7.26 -15.13
C MET A 330 -3.67 8.34 -14.07
N LYS A 331 -4.26 8.19 -12.89
CA LYS A 331 -4.19 9.20 -11.82
C LYS A 331 -3.77 8.57 -10.50
N MET A 332 -2.92 9.26 -9.76
CA MET A 332 -2.67 8.92 -8.36
C MET A 332 -3.83 9.44 -7.50
N PRO A 333 -4.48 8.57 -6.73
CA PRO A 333 -5.53 9.00 -5.79
C PRO A 333 -4.95 9.78 -4.61
N SER A 334 -5.78 10.67 -4.06
CA SER A 334 -5.45 11.36 -2.80
C SER A 334 -5.71 10.44 -1.62
N ILE A 335 -4.70 10.20 -0.81
CA ILE A 335 -4.79 9.35 0.38
C ILE A 335 -3.88 9.86 1.49
N GLY A 336 -4.38 9.77 2.71
CA GLY A 336 -3.61 9.95 3.92
C GLY A 336 -3.97 8.94 4.99
N LYS A 337 -3.11 8.83 5.99
CA LYS A 337 -3.35 8.10 7.21
C LYS A 337 -3.26 9.04 8.41
N GLY A 338 -4.30 9.05 9.24
CA GLY A 338 -4.28 9.68 10.56
C GLY A 338 -4.15 8.58 11.61
N VAL A 339 -3.07 8.60 12.39
CA VAL A 339 -2.79 7.55 13.37
C VAL A 339 -2.60 8.19 14.75
N PRO A 340 -3.66 8.27 15.56
CA PRO A 340 -3.53 8.60 16.98
C PRO A 340 -2.85 7.44 17.72
N ILE A 341 -1.86 7.79 18.53
CA ILE A 341 -1.11 6.89 19.40
C ILE A 341 -1.58 7.11 20.83
N TYR A 342 -1.92 6.04 21.52
CA TYR A 342 -2.44 6.01 22.87
C TYR A 342 -1.54 5.18 23.78
N LYS A 343 -1.58 5.43 25.06
CA LYS A 343 -0.86 4.64 26.06
C LYS A 343 -1.24 3.15 26.03
N THR A 344 -2.48 2.84 25.73
CA THR A 344 -3.00 1.47 25.64
C THR A 344 -4.13 1.43 24.60
N PRO A 345 -4.42 0.27 24.00
CA PRO A 345 -5.57 0.09 23.10
C PRO A 345 -6.88 0.03 23.91
N PHE A 346 -7.34 1.18 24.43
CA PHE A 346 -8.47 1.29 25.35
C PHE A 346 -9.78 0.74 24.77
N TRP A 347 -10.02 0.88 23.46
CA TRP A 347 -11.22 0.38 22.80
C TRP A 347 -11.40 -1.14 22.92
N ARG A 348 -10.31 -1.90 23.06
CA ARG A 348 -10.37 -3.35 23.30
C ARG A 348 -11.04 -3.69 24.62
N LYS A 349 -10.84 -2.87 25.67
CA LYS A 349 -11.51 -3.02 26.96
C LYS A 349 -13.00 -2.73 26.87
N ASP A 350 -13.39 -1.88 25.91
CA ASP A 350 -14.80 -1.54 25.65
C ASP A 350 -15.47 -2.57 24.70
N GLY A 351 -14.79 -3.67 24.38
CA GLY A 351 -15.28 -4.75 23.51
C GLY A 351 -15.37 -4.33 22.06
N LEU A 352 -14.50 -3.42 21.60
CA LEU A 352 -14.46 -2.95 20.21
C LEU A 352 -13.22 -3.46 19.49
N SER A 353 -13.37 -3.79 18.21
CA SER A 353 -12.29 -4.26 17.34
C SER A 353 -11.36 -3.15 16.82
N GLY A 354 -11.68 -1.88 17.05
CA GLY A 354 -11.00 -0.77 16.40
C GLY A 354 -11.44 -0.51 14.96
N GLN A 355 -12.28 -1.37 14.40
CA GLN A 355 -12.83 -1.18 13.06
C GLN A 355 -14.07 -0.27 13.08
N VAL A 356 -14.15 0.60 12.09
CA VAL A 356 -15.27 1.52 11.88
C VAL A 356 -15.67 1.51 10.41
N LEU A 357 -16.97 1.60 10.16
CA LEU A 357 -17.56 1.97 8.89
C LEU A 357 -18.41 3.21 9.10
N SER A 358 -18.14 4.30 8.37
CA SER A 358 -18.77 5.60 8.66
C SER A 358 -19.12 6.41 7.41
N ASP A 359 -20.18 7.22 7.52
CA ASP A 359 -20.49 8.33 6.60
C ASP A 359 -19.92 9.67 7.07
N ALA A 360 -19.33 9.73 8.26
CA ALA A 360 -18.71 10.95 8.78
C ALA A 360 -17.33 11.21 8.15
N ASN A 361 -17.06 12.49 7.91
CA ASN A 361 -15.78 12.97 7.43
C ASN A 361 -14.91 13.44 8.62
N PRO A 362 -13.57 13.42 8.46
CA PRO A 362 -12.80 12.99 7.28
C PRO A 362 -12.38 11.51 7.28
N VAL A 363 -12.62 10.72 8.33
CA VAL A 363 -12.23 9.32 8.45
C VAL A 363 -13.45 8.43 8.33
N ARG A 364 -13.51 7.56 7.31
CA ARG A 364 -14.66 6.66 7.08
C ARG A 364 -14.40 5.23 7.48
N THR A 365 -13.13 4.84 7.54
CA THR A 365 -12.73 3.46 7.86
C THR A 365 -11.52 3.50 8.77
N THR A 366 -11.55 2.69 9.84
CA THR A 366 -10.43 2.53 10.77
C THR A 366 -10.11 1.06 10.99
N PHE A 367 -8.87 0.81 11.45
CA PHE A 367 -8.41 -0.50 11.91
C PHE A 367 -7.58 -0.33 13.18
N ASP A 368 -7.55 -1.36 14.00
CA ASP A 368 -6.59 -1.47 15.08
C ASP A 368 -5.19 -1.66 14.51
N SER A 369 -4.31 -0.70 14.74
CA SER A 369 -2.91 -0.68 14.30
C SER A 369 -1.93 -0.85 15.46
N THR A 370 -2.41 -1.32 16.60
CA THR A 370 -1.59 -1.66 17.76
C THR A 370 -0.53 -2.69 17.38
N PRO A 371 0.75 -2.53 17.75
CA PRO A 371 1.78 -3.52 17.47
C PRO A 371 1.54 -4.84 18.23
N GLU A 372 2.24 -5.90 17.83
CA GLU A 372 2.08 -7.24 18.38
C GLU A 372 2.38 -7.29 19.89
N ASP A 373 3.44 -6.61 20.33
CA ASP A 373 3.87 -6.51 21.73
C ASP A 373 2.97 -5.64 22.61
N LYS A 374 2.05 -4.86 21.99
CA LYS A 374 1.13 -3.93 22.67
C LYS A 374 1.80 -2.83 23.50
N GLU A 375 3.00 -2.44 23.10
CA GLU A 375 3.77 -1.37 23.76
C GLU A 375 2.96 -0.06 23.83
N PHE A 376 2.11 0.18 22.81
CA PHE A 376 1.18 1.32 22.75
C PHE A 376 -0.12 0.90 22.06
N GLY A 377 -1.16 1.71 22.16
CA GLY A 377 -2.37 1.57 21.35
C GLY A 377 -2.29 2.45 20.10
N ALA A 378 -2.70 1.96 18.95
CA ALA A 378 -2.80 2.75 17.74
C ALA A 378 -4.06 2.41 16.94
N ILE A 379 -4.74 3.43 16.41
CA ILE A 379 -5.82 3.26 15.42
C ILE A 379 -5.40 3.90 14.11
N LEU A 380 -5.37 3.11 13.07
CA LEU A 380 -5.23 3.60 11.71
C LEU A 380 -6.58 4.14 11.23
N GLY A 381 -6.63 5.38 10.78
CA GLY A 381 -7.76 5.95 10.04
C GLY A 381 -7.37 6.34 8.63
N PHE A 382 -8.11 5.84 7.64
CA PHE A 382 -7.93 6.25 6.26
C PHE A 382 -8.65 7.56 5.95
N ILE A 383 -7.93 8.46 5.29
CA ILE A 383 -8.42 9.74 4.77
C ILE A 383 -8.32 9.64 3.25
N LEU A 384 -9.45 9.67 2.54
CA LEU A 384 -9.53 9.17 1.18
C LEU A 384 -10.13 10.20 0.22
N ALA A 385 -9.62 10.24 -1.01
CA ALA A 385 -10.20 11.00 -2.12
C ALA A 385 -10.50 12.48 -1.78
N ASP A 386 -11.76 12.88 -1.88
CA ASP A 386 -12.21 14.24 -1.62
C ASP A 386 -12.03 14.68 -0.15
N GLU A 387 -12.10 13.78 0.82
CA GLU A 387 -11.80 14.08 2.21
C GLU A 387 -10.33 14.48 2.39
N MET A 388 -9.40 13.75 1.74
CA MET A 388 -7.98 14.10 1.80
C MET A 388 -7.70 15.44 1.11
N ARG A 389 -8.21 15.62 -0.10
CA ARG A 389 -8.10 16.90 -0.85
C ARG A 389 -8.67 18.10 -0.09
N ALA A 390 -9.66 17.88 0.78
CA ALA A 390 -10.20 18.93 1.64
C ALA A 390 -9.24 19.27 2.80
N LEU A 391 -8.66 18.24 3.44
CA LEU A 391 -7.70 18.43 4.53
C LEU A 391 -6.36 19.02 4.07
N ASP A 392 -5.92 18.76 2.83
CA ASP A 392 -4.68 19.33 2.28
C ASP A 392 -4.66 20.86 2.22
N LYS A 393 -5.84 21.48 2.28
CA LYS A 393 -6.00 22.94 2.33
C LYS A 393 -5.85 23.52 3.73
N LEU A 394 -5.72 22.68 4.76
CA LEU A 394 -5.70 23.06 6.16
C LEU A 394 -4.29 22.96 6.76
N SER A 395 -4.07 23.66 7.87
CA SER A 395 -2.87 23.48 8.67
C SER A 395 -2.83 22.08 9.31
N PRO A 396 -1.63 21.55 9.65
CA PRO A 396 -1.52 20.27 10.35
C PRO A 396 -2.33 20.22 11.65
N GLU A 397 -2.38 21.32 12.40
CA GLU A 397 -3.11 21.43 13.66
C GLU A 397 -4.61 21.34 13.44
N GLU A 398 -5.14 22.02 12.43
CA GLU A 398 -6.56 21.95 12.10
C GLU A 398 -6.95 20.56 11.57
N CYS A 399 -6.10 19.94 10.77
CA CYS A 399 -6.27 18.54 10.35
C CYS A 399 -6.35 17.62 11.57
N LYS A 400 -5.38 17.70 12.48
CA LYS A 400 -5.37 16.90 13.71
C LYS A 400 -6.65 17.09 14.51
N LYS A 401 -7.10 18.33 14.70
CA LYS A 401 -8.33 18.66 15.44
C LYS A 401 -9.56 18.00 14.83
N GLN A 402 -9.74 18.09 13.50
CA GLN A 402 -10.88 17.48 12.81
C GLN A 402 -10.83 15.96 12.86
N LEU A 403 -9.64 15.38 12.71
CA LEU A 403 -9.42 13.95 12.79
C LEU A 403 -9.74 13.41 14.19
N LEU A 404 -9.20 14.02 15.25
CA LEU A 404 -9.48 13.62 16.63
C LEU A 404 -10.96 13.74 16.99
N ALA A 405 -11.63 14.80 16.55
CA ALA A 405 -13.08 14.94 16.73
C ALA A 405 -13.87 13.81 16.07
N THR A 406 -13.35 13.23 15.00
CA THR A 406 -13.96 12.07 14.33
C THR A 406 -13.74 10.80 15.13
N TYR A 407 -12.54 10.56 15.66
CA TYR A 407 -12.26 9.39 16.52
C TYR A 407 -13.08 9.42 17.80
N VAL A 408 -13.31 10.60 18.40
CA VAL A 408 -14.20 10.77 19.58
C VAL A 408 -15.63 10.29 19.28
N LYS A 409 -16.16 10.57 18.08
CA LYS A 409 -17.49 10.07 17.68
C LYS A 409 -17.54 8.53 17.65
N TYR A 410 -16.42 7.87 17.33
CA TYR A 410 -16.36 6.41 17.17
C TYR A 410 -16.07 5.69 18.48
N PHE A 411 -15.13 6.21 19.28
CA PHE A 411 -14.55 5.52 20.42
C PHE A 411 -14.80 6.21 21.76
N GLY A 412 -15.51 7.35 21.76
CA GLY A 412 -15.79 8.13 22.98
C GLY A 412 -14.66 9.10 23.36
N ASP A 413 -14.84 9.80 24.47
CA ASP A 413 -13.98 10.92 24.88
C ASP A 413 -12.51 10.52 25.11
N GLN A 414 -12.25 9.27 25.49
CA GLN A 414 -10.88 8.75 25.63
C GLN A 414 -10.06 8.85 24.33
N ALA A 415 -10.71 8.88 23.18
CA ALA A 415 -10.02 9.04 21.88
C ALA A 415 -9.39 10.44 21.69
N ALA A 416 -9.70 11.41 22.56
CA ALA A 416 -9.05 12.72 22.56
C ALA A 416 -7.69 12.71 23.30
N ASP A 417 -7.44 11.73 24.17
CA ASP A 417 -6.24 11.64 25.01
C ASP A 417 -5.12 10.91 24.29
N VAL A 418 -4.48 11.58 23.33
CA VAL A 418 -3.41 11.02 22.49
C VAL A 418 -2.03 11.40 23.02
N GLU A 419 -1.11 10.43 23.10
CA GLU A 419 0.30 10.69 23.40
C GLU A 419 1.01 11.30 22.19
N GLU A 420 0.70 10.82 20.99
CA GLU A 420 1.22 11.35 19.73
C GLU A 420 0.16 11.22 18.64
N PHE A 421 0.23 12.08 17.63
CA PHE A 421 -0.64 11.99 16.46
C PHE A 421 0.19 12.07 15.20
N VAL A 422 0.15 11.02 14.38
CA VAL A 422 0.87 10.96 13.10
C VAL A 422 -0.12 11.21 11.96
N LEU A 423 0.21 12.14 11.08
CA LEU A 423 -0.55 12.41 9.86
C LEU A 423 0.36 12.28 8.65
N GLN A 424 0.16 11.24 7.86
CA GLN A 424 0.82 11.07 6.57
C GLN A 424 -0.12 11.50 5.44
N ARG A 425 0.37 12.36 4.53
CA ARG A 425 -0.32 12.84 3.34
C ARG A 425 0.46 12.39 2.11
N TRP A 426 0.03 11.27 1.49
CA TRP A 426 0.77 10.67 0.38
C TRP A 426 0.65 11.45 -0.92
N ASP A 427 -0.43 12.21 -1.12
CA ASP A 427 -0.65 13.05 -2.30
C ASP A 427 0.23 14.31 -2.33
N LEU A 428 0.78 14.73 -1.19
CA LEU A 428 1.77 15.82 -1.10
C LEU A 428 3.22 15.33 -1.22
N GLU A 429 3.45 14.01 -1.31
CA GLU A 429 4.78 13.41 -1.44
C GLU A 429 5.27 13.49 -2.89
N GLU A 430 6.40 14.21 -3.15
CA GLU A 430 6.97 14.45 -4.49
C GLU A 430 7.09 13.18 -5.34
N PHE A 431 7.56 12.06 -4.74
CA PHE A 431 7.84 10.81 -5.44
C PHE A 431 6.74 9.75 -5.27
N SER A 432 5.55 10.13 -4.80
CA SER A 432 4.37 9.26 -4.72
C SER A 432 3.15 9.92 -5.35
N MET A 433 2.93 11.22 -5.11
CA MET A 433 1.80 12.02 -5.59
C MET A 433 0.44 11.40 -5.25
N GLY A 434 0.39 10.51 -4.25
CA GLY A 434 -0.79 9.76 -3.82
C GLY A 434 -0.55 8.27 -3.65
N GLY A 435 -1.63 7.49 -3.57
CA GLY A 435 -1.60 6.06 -3.36
C GLY A 435 -3.00 5.45 -3.22
N PRO A 436 -3.09 4.14 -2.97
CA PRO A 436 -2.02 3.15 -2.96
C PRO A 436 -1.46 2.86 -4.35
N VAL A 437 -2.26 3.03 -5.41
CA VAL A 437 -2.02 2.64 -6.80
C VAL A 437 -2.57 3.68 -7.76
N ALA A 438 -1.96 3.84 -8.92
CA ALA A 438 -2.54 4.66 -9.97
C ALA A 438 -3.81 4.00 -10.53
N VAL A 439 -4.88 4.76 -10.66
CA VAL A 439 -6.19 4.29 -11.11
C VAL A 439 -6.50 4.77 -12.53
N ALA A 440 -7.34 4.00 -13.26
CA ALA A 440 -7.76 4.34 -14.60
C ALA A 440 -9.22 4.86 -14.62
N PRO A 441 -9.46 6.11 -15.05
CA PRO A 441 -10.78 6.59 -15.37
C PRO A 441 -11.31 5.96 -16.67
N PRO A 442 -12.59 6.20 -17.05
CA PRO A 442 -13.15 5.67 -18.29
C PRO A 442 -12.32 5.92 -19.55
N ASN A 443 -12.33 4.95 -20.44
CA ASN A 443 -11.67 4.96 -21.75
C ASN A 443 -10.12 4.98 -21.71
N VAL A 444 -9.51 4.55 -20.62
CA VAL A 444 -8.05 4.48 -20.48
C VAL A 444 -7.57 3.05 -20.64
N LEU A 445 -8.11 2.11 -19.85
CA LEU A 445 -7.58 0.75 -19.81
C LEU A 445 -7.85 -0.01 -21.12
N SER A 446 -9.04 0.11 -21.70
CA SER A 446 -9.38 -0.52 -22.99
C SER A 446 -8.55 0.02 -24.17
N LYS A 447 -8.11 1.27 -24.11
CA LYS A 447 -7.35 1.91 -25.20
C LYS A 447 -5.85 1.79 -25.08
N TYR A 448 -5.33 1.84 -23.86
CA TYR A 448 -3.89 1.98 -23.60
C TYR A 448 -3.35 0.92 -22.63
N GLY A 449 -4.18 -0.02 -22.18
CA GLY A 449 -3.82 -1.00 -21.15
C GLY A 449 -2.63 -1.86 -21.53
N SER A 450 -2.52 -2.28 -22.80
CA SER A 450 -1.37 -3.07 -23.29
C SER A 450 -0.02 -2.39 -23.04
N ALA A 451 0.03 -1.06 -23.13
CA ALA A 451 1.23 -0.28 -22.86
C ALA A 451 1.68 -0.32 -21.39
N LEU A 452 0.86 -0.85 -20.47
CA LEU A 452 1.18 -0.88 -19.04
C LEU A 452 2.43 -1.73 -18.72
N ARG A 453 2.59 -2.85 -19.44
CA ARG A 453 3.67 -3.82 -19.21
C ARG A 453 4.68 -3.90 -20.36
N GLU A 454 4.29 -3.45 -21.56
CA GLU A 454 5.10 -3.56 -22.76
C GLU A 454 6.41 -2.78 -22.62
N SER A 455 7.54 -3.48 -22.75
CA SER A 455 8.88 -2.88 -22.75
C SER A 455 9.13 -2.07 -24.02
N VAL A 456 9.88 -0.98 -23.92
CA VAL A 456 10.20 -0.08 -25.04
C VAL A 456 11.71 -0.07 -25.27
N GLY A 457 12.18 -0.90 -26.18
CA GLY A 457 13.61 -1.17 -26.31
C GLY A 457 14.15 -1.76 -25.02
N GLY A 458 15.19 -1.16 -24.41
CA GLY A 458 15.71 -1.56 -23.12
C GLY A 458 15.10 -0.78 -21.93
N LEU A 459 13.90 -0.23 -22.07
CA LEU A 459 13.14 0.38 -20.97
C LEU A 459 12.09 -0.61 -20.50
N HIS A 460 12.17 -1.07 -19.25
CA HIS A 460 11.27 -2.03 -18.62
C HIS A 460 10.45 -1.34 -17.55
N PHE A 461 9.14 -1.62 -17.54
CA PHE A 461 8.21 -0.96 -16.63
C PHE A 461 7.83 -1.91 -15.50
N ALA A 462 8.19 -1.54 -14.28
CA ALA A 462 7.81 -2.19 -13.04
C ALA A 462 6.90 -1.29 -12.21
N GLY A 463 6.61 -1.69 -10.99
CA GLY A 463 5.61 -1.05 -10.12
C GLY A 463 4.36 -1.91 -10.02
N THR A 464 3.69 -1.84 -8.88
CA THR A 464 2.53 -2.69 -8.57
C THR A 464 1.43 -2.59 -9.62
N GLU A 465 1.32 -1.46 -10.33
CA GLU A 465 0.37 -1.24 -11.42
C GLU A 465 0.55 -2.22 -12.58
N THR A 466 1.76 -2.75 -12.76
CA THR A 466 2.11 -3.65 -13.86
C THR A 466 1.94 -5.14 -13.49
N SER A 467 1.50 -5.44 -12.27
CA SER A 467 1.28 -6.81 -11.82
C SER A 467 -0.03 -7.39 -12.35
N GLU A 468 -0.05 -8.68 -12.63
CA GLU A 468 -1.25 -9.44 -13.01
C GLU A 468 -2.10 -9.81 -11.79
N PHE A 469 -1.43 -10.07 -10.66
CA PHE A 469 -2.08 -10.36 -9.39
C PHE A 469 -1.68 -9.30 -8.35
N TRP A 470 -2.59 -9.02 -7.45
CA TRP A 470 -2.42 -8.10 -6.34
C TRP A 470 -1.88 -6.73 -6.77
N THR A 471 -2.34 -6.24 -7.95
CA THR A 471 -2.06 -4.86 -8.37
C THR A 471 -2.50 -3.89 -7.26
N GLY A 472 -1.66 -2.91 -6.94
CA GLY A 472 -1.91 -1.97 -5.84
C GLY A 472 -1.40 -2.41 -4.46
N TYR A 473 -0.97 -3.66 -4.31
CA TYR A 473 -0.47 -4.25 -3.07
C TYR A 473 1.05 -4.47 -3.09
N MET A 474 1.62 -4.80 -1.94
CA MET A 474 3.04 -5.15 -1.81
C MET A 474 3.38 -6.40 -2.63
N ASP A 475 2.50 -7.40 -2.65
CA ASP A 475 2.66 -8.62 -3.45
C ASP A 475 2.82 -8.30 -4.94
N GLY A 476 1.95 -7.46 -5.48
CA GLY A 476 2.05 -7.02 -6.87
C GLY A 476 3.33 -6.25 -7.18
N ALA A 477 3.85 -5.49 -6.21
CA ALA A 477 5.13 -4.82 -6.37
C ALA A 477 6.28 -5.83 -6.49
N VAL A 478 6.30 -6.88 -5.64
CA VAL A 478 7.28 -7.97 -5.72
C VAL A 478 7.17 -8.71 -7.05
N ARG A 479 5.96 -9.16 -7.43
CA ARG A 479 5.70 -9.84 -8.72
C ARG A 479 6.19 -9.02 -9.92
N SER A 480 5.95 -7.72 -9.92
CA SER A 480 6.40 -6.84 -11.00
C SER A 480 7.92 -6.72 -11.08
N GLY A 481 8.61 -6.72 -9.95
CA GLY A 481 10.07 -6.73 -9.87
C GLY A 481 10.67 -8.03 -10.40
N GLU A 482 10.11 -9.18 -9.99
CA GLU A 482 10.51 -10.51 -10.50
C GLU A 482 10.30 -10.63 -12.01
N ARG A 483 9.16 -10.12 -12.52
CA ARG A 483 8.85 -10.15 -13.96
C ARG A 483 9.90 -9.40 -14.78
N VAL A 484 10.20 -8.14 -14.43
CA VAL A 484 11.17 -7.36 -15.22
C VAL A 484 12.59 -7.91 -15.10
N ALA A 485 12.95 -8.50 -13.98
CA ALA A 485 14.24 -9.19 -13.85
C ALA A 485 14.32 -10.39 -14.80
N LYS A 486 13.28 -11.22 -14.88
CA LYS A 486 13.19 -12.32 -15.85
C LYS A 486 13.25 -11.83 -17.30
N GLU A 487 12.53 -10.76 -17.66
CA GLU A 487 12.59 -10.16 -19.00
C GLU A 487 14.04 -9.79 -19.40
N ILE A 488 14.79 -9.14 -18.49
CA ILE A 488 16.17 -8.71 -18.76
C ILE A 488 17.15 -9.89 -18.79
N LEU A 489 16.92 -10.90 -17.98
CA LEU A 489 17.76 -12.11 -17.95
C LEU A 489 17.47 -13.09 -19.10
N GLY A 490 16.35 -12.92 -19.81
CA GLY A 490 15.92 -13.81 -20.88
C GLY A 490 15.41 -15.17 -20.37
N ALA A 491 14.82 -15.19 -19.16
CA ALA A 491 14.40 -16.41 -18.45
C ALA A 491 12.87 -16.59 -18.46
#